data_79f80b47d3c47cc69cfda0d8bfc50ad5
#
_entry.id   79f80b47d3c47cc69cfda0d8bfc50ad5
#
_cell.length_a   1.000
_cell.length_b   1.000
_cell.length_c   1.000
_cell.angle_alpha   90.00
_cell.angle_beta   90.00
_cell.angle_gamma   90.00
#
_symmetry.space_group_name_H-M   'P 1'
#
loop_
_entity.id
_entity.type
_entity.pdbx_description
1 polymer ?
#
loop_
_entity_poly.entity_id
_entity_poly.type
_entity_poly.pdbx_seq_one_letter_code
_entity_poly.pdbx_strand_id
1 'polypeptide(L)'
;MPEKFDCIVVGAGPAGTACAYELAKAGVDVLLLERGEYPGSKNVMGGVLYRKMMEDMIPEFYKEAPLERPIVEQRFMLMDKESALTFSYKGLEWGREPYNNFTVLRAKFDQWFAEKAVEQGA
;
A
#
# COMPACT_ATOMS: atom_id res chain seq x y z
N MET A 1 -21.52 10.86 -26.15
CA MET A 1 -20.16 10.74 -26.73
C MET A 1 -19.36 9.79 -25.85
N PRO A 2 -18.59 8.88 -26.40
CA PRO A 2 -17.74 8.05 -25.59
C PRO A 2 -16.67 8.93 -24.91
N GLU A 3 -16.44 8.69 -23.63
CA GLU A 3 -15.34 9.29 -22.91
C GLU A 3 -14.02 8.69 -23.42
N LYS A 4 -12.98 9.50 -23.45
CA LYS A 4 -11.65 9.08 -23.92
C LYS A 4 -10.63 9.36 -22.82
N PHE A 5 -9.78 8.42 -22.59
CA PHE A 5 -8.66 8.50 -21.64
C PHE A 5 -7.39 8.09 -22.36
N ASP A 6 -6.26 8.64 -21.94
CA ASP A 6 -4.94 8.26 -22.45
C ASP A 6 -4.51 6.88 -21.95
N CYS A 7 -4.91 6.54 -20.71
CA CYS A 7 -4.60 5.27 -20.10
C CYS A 7 -5.78 4.73 -19.27
N ILE A 8 -5.99 3.42 -19.32
CA ILE A 8 -6.94 2.72 -18.47
C ILE A 8 -6.18 1.72 -17.61
N VAL A 9 -6.27 1.88 -16.29
CA VAL A 9 -5.69 0.97 -15.30
C VAL A 9 -6.81 0.11 -14.72
N VAL A 10 -6.66 -1.21 -14.77
CA VAL A 10 -7.67 -2.16 -14.30
C VAL A 10 -7.23 -2.78 -12.98
N GLY A 11 -7.97 -2.49 -11.94
CA GLY A 11 -7.76 -2.93 -10.57
C GLY A 11 -7.11 -1.85 -9.68
N ALA A 12 -7.84 -1.40 -8.66
CA ALA A 12 -7.39 -0.40 -7.69
C ALA A 12 -6.77 -1.04 -6.42
N GLY A 13 -6.02 -2.10 -6.61
CA GLY A 13 -5.08 -2.59 -5.59
C GLY A 13 -3.81 -1.72 -5.56
N PRO A 14 -2.85 -1.97 -4.66
CA PRO A 14 -1.68 -1.11 -4.52
C PRO A 14 -0.90 -0.89 -5.81
N ALA A 15 -0.74 -1.91 -6.64
CA ALA A 15 0.00 -1.80 -7.90
C ALA A 15 -0.72 -0.91 -8.93
N GLY A 16 -2.03 -1.15 -9.15
CA GLY A 16 -2.82 -0.35 -10.08
C GLY A 16 -2.98 1.09 -9.59
N THR A 17 -3.21 1.28 -8.31
CA THR A 17 -3.31 2.61 -7.70
C THR A 17 -1.99 3.38 -7.82
N ALA A 18 -0.85 2.73 -7.55
CA ALA A 18 0.46 3.35 -7.73
C ALA A 18 0.71 3.77 -9.19
N CYS A 19 0.35 2.91 -10.14
CA CYS A 19 0.43 3.22 -11.56
C CYS A 19 -0.44 4.43 -11.92
N ALA A 20 -1.71 4.44 -11.51
CA ALA A 20 -2.63 5.55 -11.76
C ALA A 20 -2.15 6.86 -11.11
N TYR A 21 -1.66 6.78 -9.86
CA TYR A 21 -1.09 7.92 -9.14
C TYR A 21 0.06 8.57 -9.92
N GLU A 22 1.05 7.78 -10.32
CA GLU A 22 2.23 8.30 -11.03
C GLU A 22 1.89 8.83 -12.43
N LEU A 23 0.99 8.14 -13.16
CA LEU A 23 0.53 8.63 -14.47
C LEU A 23 -0.25 9.94 -14.35
N ALA A 24 -1.19 10.04 -13.42
CA ALA A 24 -1.96 11.26 -13.20
C ALA A 24 -1.06 12.41 -12.74
N LYS A 25 -0.12 12.16 -11.84
CA LYS A 25 0.90 13.12 -11.41
C LYS A 25 1.77 13.63 -12.57
N ALA A 26 2.00 12.79 -13.57
CA ALA A 26 2.69 13.16 -14.81
C ALA A 26 1.80 13.89 -15.83
N GLY A 27 0.52 14.12 -15.52
CA GLY A 27 -0.43 14.83 -16.40
C GLY A 27 -1.08 13.95 -17.46
N VAL A 28 -1.02 12.63 -17.32
CA VAL A 28 -1.71 11.67 -18.18
C VAL A 28 -3.17 11.55 -17.74
N ASP A 29 -4.11 11.55 -18.70
CA ASP A 29 -5.54 11.36 -18.43
C ASP A 29 -5.80 9.87 -18.18
N VAL A 30 -6.09 9.50 -16.92
CA VAL A 30 -6.13 8.12 -16.45
C VAL A 30 -7.51 7.76 -15.91
N LEU A 31 -8.03 6.63 -16.38
CA LEU A 31 -9.19 5.96 -15.80
C LEU A 31 -8.74 4.77 -14.96
N LEU A 32 -8.99 4.79 -13.65
CA LEU A 32 -8.76 3.67 -12.75
C LEU A 32 -10.05 2.91 -12.49
N LEU A 33 -10.08 1.63 -12.83
CA LEU A 33 -11.25 0.76 -12.69
C LEU A 33 -11.07 -0.24 -11.54
N GLU A 34 -12.08 -0.36 -10.69
CA GLU A 34 -12.14 -1.38 -9.64
C GLU A 34 -13.41 -2.23 -9.77
N ARG A 35 -13.24 -3.55 -9.70
CA ARG A 35 -14.35 -4.52 -9.77
C ARG A 35 -15.10 -4.64 -8.44
N GLY A 36 -14.44 -4.38 -7.31
CA GLY A 36 -15.04 -4.42 -5.99
C GLY A 36 -15.95 -3.23 -5.73
N GLU A 37 -16.68 -3.28 -4.63
CA GLU A 37 -17.52 -2.18 -4.18
C GLU A 37 -16.69 -0.92 -3.89
N TYR A 38 -15.46 -1.13 -3.41
CA TYR A 38 -14.45 -0.10 -3.19
C TYR A 38 -13.05 -0.73 -3.28
N PRO A 39 -11.99 0.05 -3.50
CA PRO A 39 -10.63 -0.46 -3.51
C PRO A 39 -10.28 -1.22 -2.22
N GLY A 40 -9.84 -2.46 -2.35
CA GLY A 40 -9.54 -3.31 -1.19
C GLY A 40 -10.71 -4.08 -0.59
N SER A 41 -11.95 -3.89 -1.07
CA SER A 41 -13.15 -4.57 -0.52
C SER A 41 -13.07 -6.10 -0.52
N LYS A 42 -12.30 -6.68 -1.42
CA LYS A 42 -12.08 -8.13 -1.52
C LYS A 42 -10.86 -8.63 -0.77
N ASN A 43 -10.11 -7.74 -0.16
CA ASN A 43 -8.91 -8.08 0.61
C ASN A 43 -9.26 -8.25 2.10
N VAL A 44 -9.06 -9.47 2.58
CA VAL A 44 -9.17 -9.79 4.01
C VAL A 44 -7.80 -9.79 4.71
N MET A 45 -6.75 -9.46 3.97
CA MET A 45 -5.37 -9.54 4.45
C MET A 45 -4.97 -8.30 5.23
N GLY A 46 -4.38 -8.52 6.40
CA GLY A 46 -3.42 -7.61 6.98
C GLY A 46 -2.03 -7.89 6.42
N GLY A 47 -1.16 -6.91 6.40
CA GLY A 47 0.18 -7.06 5.85
C GLY A 47 1.20 -6.14 6.49
N VAL A 48 2.41 -6.23 5.96
CA VAL A 48 3.52 -5.34 6.30
C VAL A 48 3.76 -4.39 5.14
N LEU A 49 3.69 -3.10 5.41
CA LEU A 49 4.00 -2.04 4.46
C LEU A 49 5.35 -1.44 4.78
N TYR A 50 6.29 -1.52 3.84
CA TYR A 50 7.60 -0.90 3.97
C TYR A 50 7.52 0.59 3.59
N ARG A 51 8.04 1.44 4.48
CA ARG A 51 7.96 2.90 4.34
C ARG A 51 8.59 3.43 3.05
N LYS A 52 9.79 2.98 2.75
CA LYS A 52 10.64 3.62 1.73
C LYS A 52 9.96 3.80 0.37
N MET A 53 9.32 2.76 -0.15
CA MET A 53 8.67 2.81 -1.46
C MET A 53 7.47 3.75 -1.49
N MET A 54 6.70 3.78 -0.42
CA MET A 54 5.55 4.69 -0.33
C MET A 54 5.98 6.14 -0.12
N GLU A 55 7.03 6.36 0.66
CA GLU A 55 7.54 7.70 0.93
C GLU A 55 8.20 8.36 -0.29
N ASP A 56 8.80 7.57 -1.17
CA ASP A 56 9.32 8.08 -2.45
C ASP A 56 8.18 8.57 -3.36
N MET A 57 7.00 8.01 -3.24
CA MET A 57 5.80 8.40 -3.98
C MET A 57 5.01 9.52 -3.29
N ILE A 58 4.71 9.33 -2.01
CA ILE A 58 3.96 10.26 -1.16
C ILE A 58 4.78 10.56 0.08
N PRO A 59 5.53 11.68 0.12
CA PRO A 59 6.34 12.05 1.29
C PRO A 59 5.51 12.12 2.56
N GLU A 60 6.05 11.58 3.66
CA GLU A 60 5.43 11.57 4.99
C GLU A 60 4.04 10.91 5.04
N PHE A 61 3.73 10.01 4.09
CA PHE A 61 2.43 9.35 3.96
C PHE A 61 1.92 8.74 5.28
N TYR A 62 2.81 8.30 6.15
CA TYR A 62 2.49 7.67 7.43
C TYR A 62 1.80 8.60 8.43
N LYS A 63 1.79 9.91 8.19
CA LYS A 63 1.06 10.88 9.00
C LYS A 63 -0.45 10.90 8.69
N GLU A 64 -0.84 10.46 7.50
CA GLU A 64 -2.22 10.49 7.01
C GLU A 64 -2.81 9.10 6.75
N ALA A 65 -1.97 8.14 6.32
CA ALA A 65 -2.41 6.82 5.93
C ALA A 65 -3.00 6.02 7.11
N PRO A 66 -4.03 5.19 6.86
CA PRO A 66 -4.65 4.36 7.89
C PRO A 66 -3.77 3.15 8.23
N LEU A 67 -2.65 3.40 8.88
CA LEU A 67 -1.69 2.41 9.35
C LEU A 67 -2.05 1.95 10.76
N GLU A 68 -1.59 0.73 11.14
CA GLU A 68 -1.88 0.21 12.47
C GLU A 68 -0.71 0.48 13.44
N ARG A 69 0.45 -0.12 13.22
CA ARG A 69 1.62 0.01 14.11
C ARG A 69 2.93 -0.03 13.37
N PRO A 70 3.96 0.71 13.83
CA PRO A 70 5.35 0.43 13.43
C PRO A 70 5.77 -0.97 13.90
N ILE A 71 6.57 -1.64 13.08
CA ILE A 71 7.10 -2.97 13.39
C ILE A 71 8.55 -2.82 13.86
N VAL A 72 8.86 -3.35 15.03
CA VAL A 72 10.21 -3.34 15.61
C VAL A 72 10.88 -4.70 15.62
N GLU A 73 10.12 -5.76 15.33
CA GLU A 73 10.64 -7.12 15.27
C GLU A 73 10.03 -7.90 14.12
N GLN A 74 10.88 -8.57 13.35
CA GLN A 74 10.46 -9.47 12.28
C GLN A 74 10.97 -10.88 12.60
N ARG A 75 10.09 -11.86 12.45
CA ARG A 75 10.42 -13.27 12.62
C ARG A 75 10.09 -14.04 11.36
N PHE A 76 11.03 -14.83 10.92
CA PHE A 76 10.84 -15.79 9.83
C PHE A 76 10.96 -17.19 10.40
N MET A 77 9.95 -18.03 10.17
CA MET A 77 9.88 -19.38 10.72
C MET A 77 9.71 -20.39 9.60
N LEU A 78 10.57 -21.39 9.59
CA LEU A 78 10.41 -22.61 8.79
C LEU A 78 9.96 -23.71 9.74
N MET A 79 8.82 -24.31 9.46
CA MET A 79 8.19 -25.26 10.37
C MET A 79 7.84 -26.58 9.65
N ASP A 80 7.96 -27.67 10.36
CA ASP A 80 7.32 -28.94 10.03
C ASP A 80 6.32 -29.34 11.13
N LYS A 81 5.94 -30.62 11.19
CA LYS A 81 4.93 -31.10 12.17
C LYS A 81 5.38 -31.01 13.61
N GLU A 82 6.68 -31.10 13.88
CA GLU A 82 7.23 -31.27 15.23
C GLU A 82 8.42 -30.36 15.53
N SER A 83 8.90 -29.60 14.51
CA SER A 83 10.06 -28.72 14.68
C SER A 83 9.88 -27.37 13.99
N ALA A 84 10.64 -26.37 14.46
CA ALA A 84 10.69 -25.04 13.84
C ALA A 84 12.09 -24.47 13.91
N LEU A 85 12.54 -23.88 12.79
CA LEU A 85 13.71 -23.04 12.73
C LEU A 85 13.26 -21.59 12.64
N THR A 86 13.72 -20.74 13.55
CA THR A 86 13.29 -19.35 13.62
C THR A 86 14.49 -18.40 13.48
N PHE A 87 14.35 -17.44 12.57
CA PHE A 87 15.22 -16.26 12.50
C PHE A 87 14.45 -15.05 13.01
N SER A 88 15.02 -14.30 13.92
CA SER A 88 14.42 -13.08 14.45
C SER A 88 15.40 -11.93 14.37
N TYR A 89 14.91 -10.78 13.92
CA TYR A 89 15.61 -9.51 14.02
C TYR A 89 14.73 -8.51 14.76
N LYS A 90 15.30 -7.83 15.74
CA LYS A 90 14.63 -6.79 16.51
C LYS A 90 15.48 -5.53 16.53
N GLY A 91 14.93 -4.44 16.01
CA GLY A 91 15.52 -3.12 16.02
C GLY A 91 14.55 -2.12 16.64
N LEU A 92 14.83 -1.62 17.85
CA LEU A 92 13.96 -0.67 18.54
C LEU A 92 13.92 0.69 17.84
N GLU A 93 14.94 1.03 17.08
CA GLU A 93 15.01 2.23 16.24
C GLU A 93 13.93 2.24 15.15
N TRP A 94 13.45 1.08 14.71
CA TRP A 94 12.40 0.98 13.70
C TRP A 94 11.02 1.49 14.20
N GLY A 95 10.86 1.61 15.52
CA GLY A 95 9.67 2.18 16.15
C GLY A 95 9.68 3.71 16.28
N ARG A 96 10.66 4.39 15.68
CA ARG A 96 10.83 5.84 15.71
C ARG A 96 10.99 6.38 14.29
N GLU A 97 10.75 7.66 14.11
CA GLU A 97 11.03 8.32 12.84
C GLU A 97 12.54 8.34 12.52
N PRO A 98 12.90 8.00 11.27
CA PRO A 98 12.04 7.50 10.20
C PRO A 98 11.71 6.01 10.41
N TYR A 99 10.44 5.69 10.48
CA TYR A 99 9.95 4.30 10.63
C TYR A 99 10.44 3.41 9.49
N ASN A 100 10.62 2.11 9.76
CA ASN A 100 11.01 1.15 8.74
C ASN A 100 9.80 0.56 8.00
N ASN A 101 8.80 0.12 8.74
CA ASN A 101 7.60 -0.51 8.20
C ASN A 101 6.45 -0.48 9.20
N PHE A 102 5.26 -0.81 8.70
CA PHE A 102 4.02 -0.76 9.48
C PHE A 102 3.18 -2.01 9.23
N THR A 103 2.39 -2.40 10.23
CA THR A 103 1.24 -3.27 9.99
C THR A 103 0.12 -2.46 9.36
N VAL A 104 -0.61 -3.07 8.42
CA VAL A 104 -1.64 -2.40 7.64
C VAL A 104 -2.79 -3.35 7.33
N LEU A 105 -4.01 -2.83 7.34
CA LEU A 105 -5.19 -3.54 6.84
C LEU A 105 -5.47 -3.06 5.41
N ARG A 106 -5.32 -3.97 4.45
CA ARG A 106 -5.44 -3.67 3.02
C ARG A 106 -6.78 -3.04 2.65
N ALA A 107 -7.87 -3.49 3.25
CA ALA A 107 -9.20 -2.92 3.01
C ALA A 107 -9.31 -1.42 3.34
N LYS A 108 -8.54 -0.93 4.32
CA LYS A 108 -8.47 0.49 4.67
C LYS A 108 -7.44 1.23 3.83
N PHE A 109 -6.24 0.65 3.72
CA PHE A 109 -5.13 1.27 3.02
C PHE A 109 -5.41 1.47 1.53
N ASP A 110 -5.97 0.46 0.86
CA ASP A 110 -6.24 0.53 -0.58
C ASP A 110 -7.24 1.65 -0.91
N GLN A 111 -8.26 1.89 -0.07
CA GLN A 111 -9.19 3.02 -0.24
C GLN A 111 -8.47 4.36 -0.14
N TRP A 112 -7.74 4.56 0.93
CA TRP A 112 -6.97 5.79 1.15
C TRP A 112 -5.99 6.05 -0.01
N PHE A 113 -5.30 5.01 -0.46
CA PHE A 113 -4.35 5.15 -1.54
C PHE A 113 -5.01 5.48 -2.88
N ALA A 114 -6.18 4.88 -3.18
CA ALA A 114 -6.95 5.21 -4.37
C ALA A 114 -7.45 6.67 -4.32
N GLU A 115 -7.88 7.17 -3.16
CA GLU A 115 -8.23 8.58 -2.97
C GLU A 115 -7.05 9.50 -3.29
N LYS A 116 -5.83 9.12 -2.91
CA LYS A 116 -4.61 9.86 -3.28
C LYS A 116 -4.36 9.89 -4.79
N ALA A 117 -4.68 8.83 -5.51
CA ALA A 117 -4.62 8.83 -6.97
C ALA A 117 -5.66 9.77 -7.59
N VAL A 118 -6.88 9.80 -7.04
CA VAL A 118 -7.93 10.75 -7.45
C VAL A 118 -7.50 12.20 -7.18
N GLU A 119 -6.87 12.49 -6.05
CA GLU A 119 -6.31 13.83 -5.75
C GLU A 119 -5.26 14.27 -6.77
N GLN A 120 -4.56 13.34 -7.44
CA GLN A 120 -3.62 13.63 -8.52
C GLN A 120 -4.29 13.81 -9.89
N GLY A 121 -5.57 13.43 -10.03
CA GLY A 121 -6.35 13.59 -11.27
C GLY A 121 -6.76 12.29 -11.96
N ALA A 122 -6.55 11.13 -11.32
CA ALA A 122 -7.05 9.86 -11.86
C ALA A 122 -8.57 9.75 -11.74
#